data_6671810d8dd2990bac098d68baccfd00
#
_entry.id   6671810d8dd2990bac098d68baccfd00
#
_cell.length_a   1.000
_cell.length_b   1.000
_cell.length_c   1.000
_cell.angle_alpha   90.00
_cell.angle_beta   90.00
_cell.angle_gamma   90.00
#
_symmetry.space_group_name_H-M   'P 1'
#
loop_
_entity.id
_entity.type
_entity.pdbx_description
1 polymer ?
#
loop_
_entity_poly.entity_id
_entity_poly.type
_entity_poly.pdbx_seq_one_letter_code
_entity_poly.pdbx_strand_id
1 'polypeptide(L)'
;MNLLLALPQITSKIIPILIAVLFFGVIILIHEFGHFIFAKLFGVKVNEFAIGMGPTIFKKQGKETKYALRLFPIGGFVSMEGEEEESEDGRAFCNQKTWKRMIIIAAGATFNLILGIIICFCLVGSEELVGTNQILQFYETAVSNQQGGLKEGDKIISIDGKKVFSDYE
;
A
#
# COMPACT_ATOMS: atom_id res chain seq x y z
N MET A 1 -0.81 16.78 38.94
CA MET A 1 -0.29 15.92 37.82
C MET A 1 0.06 16.85 36.68
N ASN A 2 1.34 17.04 36.37
CA ASN A 2 1.83 18.10 35.51
C ASN A 2 1.44 17.86 34.05
N LEU A 3 0.55 18.70 33.50
CA LEU A 3 0.12 18.71 32.12
C LEU A 3 1.32 18.72 31.12
N LEU A 4 2.39 19.42 31.49
CA LEU A 4 3.64 19.50 30.70
C LEU A 4 4.37 18.17 30.53
N LEU A 5 4.24 17.22 31.47
CA LEU A 5 4.83 15.88 31.36
C LEU A 5 3.95 14.90 30.58
N ALA A 6 2.65 15.19 30.44
CA ALA A 6 1.71 14.37 29.69
C ALA A 6 1.73 14.66 28.18
N LEU A 7 2.06 15.89 27.78
CA LEU A 7 2.07 16.32 26.37
C LEU A 7 2.98 15.46 25.47
N PRO A 8 4.26 15.17 25.81
CA PRO A 8 5.11 14.34 24.96
C PRO A 8 4.63 12.88 24.85
N GLN A 9 3.98 12.35 25.88
CA GLN A 9 3.43 10.99 25.84
C GLN A 9 2.16 10.91 24.99
N ILE A 10 1.36 11.96 24.98
CA ILE A 10 0.15 12.05 24.14
C ILE A 10 0.54 12.18 22.67
N THR A 11 1.48 13.08 22.36
CA THR A 11 1.95 13.29 20.98
C THR A 11 2.64 12.05 20.41
N SER A 12 3.42 11.34 21.20
CA SER A 12 4.09 10.11 20.76
C SER A 12 3.12 8.98 20.35
N LYS A 13 1.89 8.99 20.87
CA LYS A 13 0.84 8.02 20.50
C LYS A 13 -0.06 8.52 19.36
N ILE A 14 -0.38 9.80 19.36
CA ILE A 14 -1.33 10.37 18.36
C ILE A 14 -0.68 10.44 16.97
N ILE A 15 0.57 10.86 16.86
CA ILE A 15 1.25 10.99 15.57
C ILE A 15 1.29 9.66 14.78
N PRO A 16 1.70 8.53 15.35
CA PRO A 16 1.65 7.25 14.65
C PRO A 16 0.24 6.85 14.18
N ILE A 17 -0.78 7.13 15.01
CA ILE A 17 -2.17 6.85 14.64
C ILE A 17 -2.60 7.70 13.45
N LEU A 18 -2.29 8.99 13.44
CA LEU A 18 -2.61 9.88 12.32
C LEU A 18 -1.89 9.44 11.03
N ILE A 19 -0.62 9.05 11.14
CA ILE A 19 0.15 8.53 10.01
C ILE A 19 -0.49 7.23 9.49
N ALA A 20 -0.87 6.31 10.38
CA ALA A 20 -1.52 5.06 9.99
C ALA A 20 -2.86 5.31 9.28
N VAL A 21 -3.69 6.22 9.80
CA VAL A 21 -4.97 6.61 9.19
C VAL A 21 -4.75 7.24 7.80
N LEU A 22 -3.77 8.13 7.67
CA LEU A 22 -3.42 8.75 6.39
C LEU A 22 -2.94 7.70 5.38
N PHE A 23 -2.05 6.79 5.81
CA PHE A 23 -1.53 5.72 4.98
C PHE A 23 -2.64 4.79 4.50
N PHE A 24 -3.54 4.41 5.40
CA PHE A 24 -4.73 3.61 5.06
C PHE A 24 -5.63 4.33 4.06
N GLY A 25 -5.82 5.65 4.25
CA GLY A 25 -6.56 6.49 3.30
C GLY A 25 -5.95 6.48 1.89
N VAL A 26 -4.61 6.53 1.79
CA VAL A 26 -3.90 6.43 0.49
C VAL A 26 -4.11 5.07 -0.17
N ILE A 27 -4.06 3.98 0.60
CA ILE A 27 -4.30 2.63 0.07
C ILE A 27 -5.70 2.52 -0.53
N ILE A 28 -6.72 3.01 0.18
CA ILE A 28 -8.10 3.00 -0.33
C ILE A 28 -8.21 3.91 -1.57
N LEU A 29 -7.61 5.08 -1.56
CA LEU A 29 -7.64 5.99 -2.71
C LEU A 29 -7.02 5.34 -3.96
N ILE A 30 -5.91 4.62 -3.82
CA ILE A 30 -5.26 3.91 -4.93
C ILE A 30 -6.14 2.76 -5.43
N HIS A 31 -6.83 2.07 -4.53
CA HIS A 31 -7.83 1.07 -4.87
C HIS A 31 -8.95 1.66 -5.75
N GLU A 32 -9.58 2.74 -5.31
CA GLU A 32 -10.64 3.44 -6.05
C GLU A 32 -10.14 4.01 -7.40
N PHE A 33 -8.89 4.48 -7.42
CA PHE A 33 -8.25 4.95 -8.63
C PHE A 33 -8.07 3.83 -9.66
N GLY A 34 -7.83 2.59 -9.23
CA GLY A 34 -7.81 1.42 -10.09
C GLY A 34 -9.16 1.21 -10.80
N HIS A 35 -10.27 1.23 -10.08
CA HIS A 35 -11.61 1.16 -10.65
C HIS A 35 -11.87 2.30 -11.62
N PHE A 36 -11.52 3.52 -11.22
CA PHE A 36 -11.71 4.72 -12.04
C PHE A 36 -11.00 4.63 -13.39
N ILE A 37 -9.71 4.26 -13.40
CA ILE A 37 -8.93 4.16 -14.65
C ILE A 37 -9.55 3.14 -15.59
N PHE A 38 -9.84 1.93 -15.13
CA PHE A 38 -10.36 0.87 -15.98
C PHE A 38 -11.80 1.14 -16.42
N ALA A 39 -12.62 1.76 -15.59
CA ALA A 39 -13.95 2.22 -15.99
C ALA A 39 -13.84 3.20 -17.18
N LYS A 40 -12.96 4.19 -17.08
CA LYS A 40 -12.72 5.16 -18.17
C LYS A 40 -12.14 4.51 -19.43
N LEU A 41 -11.19 3.59 -19.29
CA LEU A 41 -10.59 2.87 -20.43
C LEU A 41 -11.61 2.03 -21.19
N PHE A 42 -12.56 1.43 -20.48
CA PHE A 42 -13.61 0.61 -21.11
C PHE A 42 -14.85 1.40 -21.55
N GLY A 43 -14.82 2.73 -21.37
CA GLY A 43 -15.88 3.62 -21.77
C GLY A 43 -17.09 3.65 -20.83
N VAL A 44 -16.95 3.12 -19.62
CA VAL A 44 -17.98 3.22 -18.58
C VAL A 44 -18.11 4.67 -18.12
N LYS A 45 -19.35 5.13 -17.98
CA LYS A 45 -19.65 6.47 -17.48
C LYS A 45 -19.40 6.51 -15.97
N VAL A 46 -18.43 7.34 -15.55
CA VAL A 46 -18.13 7.60 -14.15
C VAL A 46 -18.77 8.91 -13.74
N ASN A 47 -19.71 8.83 -12.81
CA ASN A 47 -20.48 9.97 -12.31
C ASN A 47 -19.66 10.83 -11.34
N GLU A 48 -19.02 10.21 -10.37
CA GLU A 48 -18.23 10.90 -9.37
C GLU A 48 -16.92 10.13 -9.05
N PHE A 49 -15.84 10.88 -8.87
CA PHE A 49 -14.61 10.41 -8.25
C PHE A 49 -14.27 11.36 -7.11
N ALA A 50 -14.28 10.85 -5.89
CA ALA A 50 -14.04 11.63 -4.68
C ALA A 50 -12.84 11.12 -3.90
N ILE A 51 -12.06 12.06 -3.38
CA ILE A 51 -10.97 11.82 -2.43
C ILE A 51 -11.50 12.10 -1.03
N GLY A 52 -11.41 11.10 -0.14
CA GLY A 52 -11.89 11.19 1.23
C GLY A 52 -13.38 10.89 1.41
N MET A 53 -13.84 11.00 2.63
CA MET A 53 -15.23 10.77 3.05
C MET A 53 -15.82 12.01 3.75
N GLY A 54 -17.14 12.01 3.94
CA GLY A 54 -17.86 13.07 4.63
C GLY A 54 -18.31 14.21 3.72
N PRO A 55 -18.55 15.42 4.28
CA PRO A 55 -19.02 16.56 3.52
C PRO A 55 -17.99 17.04 2.50
N THR A 56 -18.48 17.48 1.35
CA THR A 56 -17.62 17.96 0.25
C THR A 56 -17.07 19.36 0.59
N ILE A 57 -15.73 19.49 0.63
CA ILE A 57 -15.04 20.77 0.79
C ILE A 57 -14.88 21.48 -0.56
N PHE A 58 -14.45 20.72 -1.56
CA PHE A 58 -14.21 21.23 -2.90
C PHE A 58 -14.79 20.27 -3.94
N LYS A 59 -15.43 20.83 -4.97
CA LYS A 59 -15.95 20.06 -6.10
C LYS A 59 -15.65 20.76 -7.43
N LYS A 60 -15.30 19.97 -8.43
CA LYS A 60 -15.12 20.45 -9.80
C LYS A 60 -15.86 19.54 -10.75
N GLN A 61 -16.78 20.11 -11.52
CA GLN A 61 -17.48 19.37 -12.57
C GLN A 61 -16.57 19.29 -13.80
N GLY A 62 -16.18 18.08 -14.18
CA GLY A 62 -15.56 17.81 -15.48
C GLY A 62 -16.62 17.71 -16.58
N LYS A 63 -16.22 17.30 -17.79
CA LYS A 63 -17.17 17.11 -18.90
C LYS A 63 -18.23 16.04 -18.59
N GLU A 64 -17.86 15.02 -17.85
CA GLU A 64 -18.70 13.87 -17.51
C GLU A 64 -18.63 13.56 -16.00
N THR A 65 -17.43 13.47 -15.47
CA THR A 65 -17.18 13.06 -14.08
C THR A 65 -17.09 14.27 -13.15
N LYS A 66 -17.77 14.20 -12.03
CA LYS A 66 -17.61 15.13 -10.93
C LYS A 66 -16.43 14.70 -10.07
N TYR A 67 -15.47 15.59 -9.88
CA TYR A 67 -14.34 15.38 -8.97
C TYR A 67 -14.61 16.11 -7.66
N ALA A 68 -14.46 15.41 -6.53
CA ALA A 68 -14.73 15.98 -5.22
C ALA A 68 -13.58 15.70 -4.23
N LEU A 69 -13.33 16.67 -3.35
CA LEU A 69 -12.49 16.51 -2.18
C LEU A 69 -13.39 16.64 -0.94
N ARG A 70 -13.34 15.64 -0.07
CA ARG A 70 -14.16 15.54 1.12
C ARG A 70 -13.36 15.78 2.39
N LEU A 71 -14.05 16.12 3.49
CA LEU A 71 -13.43 16.62 4.72
C LEU A 71 -12.47 15.64 5.39
N PHE A 72 -12.84 14.37 5.45
CA PHE A 72 -12.01 13.37 6.10
C PHE A 72 -11.10 12.71 5.05
N PRO A 73 -9.76 12.82 5.18
CA PRO A 73 -8.81 12.27 4.22
C PRO A 73 -8.67 10.74 4.37
N ILE A 74 -9.76 10.06 4.56
CA ILE A 74 -9.85 8.61 4.73
C ILE A 74 -10.54 8.04 3.50
N GLY A 75 -9.76 7.34 2.68
CA GLY A 75 -10.30 6.63 1.54
C GLY A 75 -10.58 7.46 0.29
N GLY A 76 -11.35 6.86 -0.60
CA GLY A 76 -11.84 7.42 -1.83
C GLY A 76 -13.23 6.88 -2.13
N PHE A 77 -13.80 7.35 -3.22
CA PHE A 77 -15.09 6.89 -3.70
C PHE A 77 -15.15 7.09 -5.22
N VAL A 78 -15.52 6.04 -5.92
CA VAL A 78 -15.84 6.09 -7.33
C VAL A 78 -17.27 5.61 -7.53
N SER A 79 -18.07 6.39 -8.27
CA SER A 79 -19.45 6.01 -8.61
C SER A 79 -19.55 5.88 -10.12
N MET A 80 -19.97 4.71 -10.56
CA MET A 80 -20.22 4.42 -11.96
C MET A 80 -21.70 4.38 -12.24
N GLU A 81 -22.11 4.78 -13.42
CA GLU A 81 -23.49 4.67 -13.87
C GLU A 81 -23.90 3.20 -13.93
N GLY A 82 -25.05 2.87 -13.37
CA GLY A 82 -25.56 1.50 -13.38
C GLY A 82 -24.76 0.50 -12.53
N GLU A 83 -24.07 0.96 -11.47
CA GLU A 83 -23.33 0.11 -10.54
C GLU A 83 -24.25 -0.48 -9.47
N GLU A 84 -25.11 0.33 -8.88
CA GLU A 84 -26.04 -0.07 -7.82
C GLU A 84 -27.46 -0.33 -8.36
N GLU A 85 -27.88 0.37 -9.41
CA GLU A 85 -29.20 0.30 -9.99
C GLU A 85 -29.10 0.01 -11.50
N GLU A 86 -30.17 -0.52 -12.09
CA GLU A 86 -30.27 -0.69 -13.54
C GLU A 86 -30.31 0.68 -14.22
N SER A 87 -29.62 0.82 -15.35
CA SER A 87 -29.58 2.04 -16.13
C SER A 87 -29.73 1.72 -17.61
N GLU A 88 -30.50 2.57 -18.33
CA GLU A 88 -30.66 2.45 -19.78
C GLU A 88 -29.47 3.03 -20.57
N ASP A 89 -28.52 3.69 -19.89
CA ASP A 89 -27.33 4.22 -20.56
C ASP A 89 -26.46 3.06 -21.07
N GLY A 90 -26.21 3.02 -22.36
CA GLY A 90 -25.37 1.99 -23.00
C GLY A 90 -23.92 1.95 -22.46
N ARG A 91 -23.49 3.02 -21.78
CA ARG A 91 -22.20 3.11 -21.09
C ARG A 91 -22.27 2.80 -19.60
N ALA A 92 -23.45 2.39 -19.10
CA ALA A 92 -23.59 1.96 -17.73
C ALA A 92 -22.78 0.69 -17.45
N PHE A 93 -22.27 0.55 -16.23
CA PHE A 93 -21.50 -0.61 -15.79
C PHE A 93 -22.29 -1.91 -15.95
N CYS A 94 -23.59 -1.92 -15.59
CA CYS A 94 -24.47 -3.09 -15.73
C CYS A 94 -24.60 -3.55 -17.18
N ASN A 95 -24.53 -2.63 -18.15
CA ASN A 95 -24.69 -2.91 -19.59
C ASN A 95 -23.36 -3.30 -20.28
N GLN A 96 -22.25 -3.30 -19.56
CA GLN A 96 -20.96 -3.73 -20.13
C GLN A 96 -20.82 -5.25 -20.18
N LYS A 97 -19.98 -5.71 -21.13
CA LYS A 97 -19.64 -7.14 -21.24
C LYS A 97 -19.05 -7.65 -19.92
N THR A 98 -19.40 -8.84 -19.49
CA THR A 98 -19.01 -9.43 -18.20
C THR A 98 -17.49 -9.36 -17.94
N TRP A 99 -16.66 -9.66 -18.94
CA TRP A 99 -15.21 -9.60 -18.79
C TRP A 99 -14.69 -8.18 -18.45
N LYS A 100 -15.31 -7.12 -19.03
CA LYS A 100 -14.94 -5.74 -18.69
C LYS A 100 -15.29 -5.43 -17.24
N ARG A 101 -16.47 -5.83 -16.82
CA ARG A 101 -16.93 -5.67 -15.43
C ARG A 101 -15.98 -6.37 -14.45
N MET A 102 -15.58 -7.61 -14.77
CA MET A 102 -14.62 -8.36 -13.95
C MET A 102 -13.26 -7.65 -13.84
N ILE A 103 -12.73 -7.11 -14.93
CA ILE A 103 -11.47 -6.38 -14.92
C ILE A 103 -11.59 -5.09 -14.11
N ILE A 104 -12.68 -4.33 -14.26
CA ILE A 104 -12.93 -3.12 -13.47
C ILE A 104 -12.93 -3.45 -11.97
N ILE A 105 -13.68 -4.49 -11.57
CA ILE A 105 -13.75 -4.92 -10.16
C ILE A 105 -12.38 -5.38 -9.64
N ALA A 106 -11.63 -6.13 -10.44
CA ALA A 106 -10.31 -6.63 -10.03
C ALA A 106 -9.24 -5.52 -10.01
N ALA A 107 -9.45 -4.43 -10.74
CA ALA A 107 -8.46 -3.36 -10.90
C ALA A 107 -8.08 -2.70 -9.57
N GLY A 108 -9.04 -2.48 -8.67
CA GLY A 108 -8.77 -1.92 -7.36
C GLY A 108 -7.76 -2.74 -6.55
N ALA A 109 -8.01 -4.02 -6.41
CA ALA A 109 -7.10 -4.94 -5.72
C ALA A 109 -5.74 -5.08 -6.42
N THR A 110 -5.74 -5.07 -7.76
CA THR A 110 -4.52 -5.13 -8.57
C THR A 110 -3.63 -3.91 -8.33
N PHE A 111 -4.21 -2.71 -8.26
CA PHE A 111 -3.46 -1.49 -7.97
C PHE A 111 -2.84 -1.50 -6.57
N ASN A 112 -3.56 -2.02 -5.57
CA ASN A 112 -3.01 -2.20 -4.24
C ASN A 112 -1.86 -3.22 -4.20
N LEU A 113 -1.98 -4.32 -4.96
CA LEU A 113 -0.90 -5.29 -5.10
C LEU A 113 0.34 -4.67 -5.74
N ILE A 114 0.18 -3.91 -6.83
CA ILE A 114 1.27 -3.20 -7.49
C ILE A 114 1.92 -2.20 -6.53
N LEU A 115 1.13 -1.42 -5.79
CA LEU A 115 1.64 -0.52 -4.76
C LEU A 115 2.46 -1.26 -3.71
N GLY A 116 1.95 -2.39 -3.20
CA GLY A 116 2.66 -3.22 -2.23
C GLY A 116 4.00 -3.73 -2.75
N ILE A 117 4.05 -4.19 -4.01
CA ILE A 117 5.29 -4.62 -4.67
C ILE A 117 6.29 -3.46 -4.79
N ILE A 118 5.82 -2.26 -5.19
CA ILE A 118 6.68 -1.07 -5.30
C ILE A 118 7.27 -0.69 -3.94
N ILE A 119 6.43 -0.65 -2.89
CA ILE A 119 6.88 -0.34 -1.53
C ILE A 119 7.89 -1.37 -1.06
N CYS A 120 7.60 -2.66 -1.24
CA CYS A 120 8.51 -3.75 -0.88
C CYS A 120 9.86 -3.62 -1.60
N PHE A 121 9.84 -3.34 -2.90
CA PHE A 121 11.06 -3.13 -3.69
C PHE A 121 11.88 -1.93 -3.21
N CYS A 122 11.19 -0.82 -2.86
CA CYS A 122 11.85 0.37 -2.30
C CYS A 122 12.47 0.08 -0.92
N LEU A 123 11.77 -0.65 -0.06
CA LEU A 123 12.28 -1.01 1.27
C LEU A 123 13.49 -1.94 1.17
N VAL A 124 13.39 -3.02 0.39
CA VAL A 124 14.51 -3.95 0.20
C VAL A 124 15.68 -3.28 -0.49
N GLY A 125 15.42 -2.39 -1.47
CA GLY A 125 16.48 -1.65 -2.17
C GLY A 125 17.12 -0.54 -1.32
N SER A 126 16.50 -0.11 -0.23
CA SER A 126 17.06 0.87 0.71
C SER A 126 17.86 0.22 1.84
N GLU A 127 17.77 -1.09 2.02
CA GLU A 127 18.54 -1.81 3.03
C GLU A 127 19.99 -1.97 2.54
N GLU A 128 20.95 -1.43 3.30
CA GLU A 128 22.38 -1.63 3.06
C GLU A 128 22.84 -3.06 3.40
N LEU A 129 22.05 -3.76 4.21
CA LEU A 129 22.30 -5.12 4.67
C LEU A 129 21.20 -6.04 4.10
N VAL A 130 21.49 -6.66 2.99
CA VAL A 130 20.70 -7.83 2.55
C VAL A 130 21.19 -9.03 3.35
N GLY A 131 20.28 -9.74 4.02
CA GLY A 131 20.62 -10.95 4.73
C GLY A 131 21.47 -11.89 3.87
N THR A 132 22.70 -12.15 4.26
CA THR A 132 23.65 -12.98 3.53
C THR A 132 24.14 -14.10 4.44
N ASN A 133 24.65 -15.17 3.86
CA ASN A 133 25.32 -16.24 4.61
C ASN A 133 26.80 -15.89 4.89
N GLN A 134 27.19 -14.61 4.77
CA GLN A 134 28.53 -14.12 5.07
C GLN A 134 28.56 -13.48 6.47
N ILE A 135 29.59 -13.80 7.24
CA ILE A 135 29.80 -13.21 8.57
C ILE A 135 30.32 -11.80 8.42
N LEU A 136 29.49 -10.82 8.81
CA LEU A 136 29.85 -9.40 8.72
C LEU A 136 30.61 -8.94 9.98
N GLN A 137 30.15 -9.39 11.16
CA GLN A 137 30.70 -8.95 12.44
C GLN A 137 30.41 -9.98 13.52
N PHE A 138 31.28 -10.07 14.52
CA PHE A 138 31.07 -10.87 15.73
C PHE A 138 30.66 -9.98 16.89
N TYR A 139 29.82 -10.51 17.79
CA TYR A 139 29.68 -9.92 19.12
C TYR A 139 30.97 -10.11 19.90
N GLU A 140 31.33 -9.17 20.76
CA GLU A 140 32.57 -9.20 21.58
C GLU A 140 32.74 -10.47 22.40
N THR A 141 31.63 -11.11 22.75
CA THR A 141 31.59 -12.36 23.57
C THR A 141 31.46 -13.63 22.72
N ALA A 142 31.56 -13.54 21.39
CA ALA A 142 31.35 -14.69 20.51
C ALA A 142 32.51 -15.71 20.64
N VAL A 143 32.21 -16.91 21.10
CA VAL A 143 33.19 -18.02 21.26
C VAL A 143 33.72 -18.46 19.89
N SER A 144 32.96 -18.30 18.81
CA SER A 144 33.32 -18.65 17.45
C SER A 144 34.44 -17.78 16.86
N ASN A 145 34.76 -16.64 17.46
CA ASN A 145 35.84 -15.73 17.03
C ASN A 145 37.23 -16.07 17.69
N GLN A 146 37.39 -17.26 18.26
CA GLN A 146 38.65 -17.69 18.83
C GLN A 146 39.65 -18.16 17.76
N GLN A 147 40.95 -18.29 18.16
CA GLN A 147 42.00 -18.75 17.24
C GLN A 147 41.63 -20.11 16.59
N GLY A 148 41.53 -20.13 15.27
CA GLY A 148 41.08 -21.29 14.50
C GLY A 148 39.59 -21.39 14.28
N GLY A 149 38.78 -20.42 14.77
CA GLY A 149 37.35 -20.33 14.52
C GLY A 149 37.01 -19.53 13.23
N LEU A 150 35.74 -19.13 13.15
CA LEU A 150 35.20 -18.34 12.04
C LEU A 150 35.81 -16.94 12.02
N LYS A 151 35.93 -16.34 10.86
CA LYS A 151 36.43 -14.96 10.66
C LYS A 151 35.38 -14.08 9.98
N GLU A 152 35.50 -12.79 10.18
CA GLU A 152 34.76 -11.81 9.40
C GLU A 152 35.05 -12.00 7.91
N GLY A 153 34.01 -12.02 7.10
CA GLY A 153 34.10 -12.31 5.66
C GLY A 153 33.93 -13.80 5.30
N ASP A 154 33.98 -14.72 6.27
CA ASP A 154 33.72 -16.13 5.98
C ASP A 154 32.26 -16.34 5.55
N LYS A 155 32.07 -17.26 4.59
CA LYS A 155 30.76 -17.61 4.06
C LYS A 155 30.32 -18.97 4.57
N ILE A 156 29.21 -19.01 5.29
CA ILE A 156 28.59 -20.26 5.75
C ILE A 156 27.90 -20.91 4.58
N ILE A 157 28.41 -22.06 4.13
CA ILE A 157 27.89 -22.79 2.98
C ILE A 157 26.87 -23.87 3.43
N SER A 158 27.12 -24.47 4.59
CA SER A 158 26.24 -25.51 5.13
C SER A 158 26.39 -25.62 6.64
N ILE A 159 25.33 -26.02 7.32
CA ILE A 159 25.27 -26.37 8.73
C ILE A 159 24.68 -27.78 8.81
N ASP A 160 25.37 -28.69 9.48
CA ASP A 160 24.95 -30.09 9.63
C ASP A 160 24.55 -30.79 8.30
N GLY A 161 25.27 -30.46 7.22
CA GLY A 161 25.03 -31.02 5.89
C GLY A 161 23.86 -30.36 5.12
N LYS A 162 23.15 -29.40 5.70
CA LYS A 162 22.12 -28.61 5.02
C LYS A 162 22.74 -27.34 4.46
N LYS A 163 22.45 -27.04 3.17
CA LYS A 163 22.94 -25.81 2.53
C LYS A 163 22.25 -24.59 3.13
N VAL A 164 23.01 -23.54 3.41
CA VAL A 164 22.53 -22.27 3.90
C VAL A 164 22.64 -21.23 2.78
N PHE A 165 21.55 -20.54 2.46
CA PHE A 165 21.49 -19.52 1.41
C PHE A 165 21.32 -18.10 1.98
N SER A 166 20.81 -17.99 3.20
CA SER A 166 20.59 -16.70 3.89
C SER A 166 20.78 -16.86 5.40
N ASP A 167 20.79 -15.74 6.12
CA ASP A 167 20.86 -15.65 7.57
C ASP A 167 19.55 -16.05 8.29
N TYR A 168 18.50 -16.35 7.53
CA TYR A 168 17.18 -16.78 8.05
C TYR A 168 16.99 -18.31 8.07
N GLU A 169 17.99 -19.07 7.66
CA GLU A 169 18.02 -20.54 7.72
C GLU A 169 18.92 -21.02 8.86
#